data_1aca9aa2e30f4a652399e4370fa954ee
#
_entry.id   1aca9aa2e30f4a652399e4370fa954ee
#
_cell.length_a   1.000
_cell.length_b   1.000
_cell.length_c   1.000
_cell.angle_alpha   90.00
_cell.angle_beta   90.00
_cell.angle_gamma   90.00
#
_symmetry.space_group_name_H-M   'P 1'
#
loop_
_entity.id
_entity.type
_entity.pdbx_description
1 polymer ?
#
loop_
_entity_poly.entity_id
_entity_poly.type
_entity_poly.pdbx_seq_one_letter_code
_entity_poly.pdbx_strand_id
1 'polypeptide(L)'
;MTAPQIVYSNGSLDISVAASDKITASSAGPFKVWKQVGYPNQPNSWTLLDSVDSAPYAYTSAAFSAVTVVRIEAGASEVAYQTGTSVLESMLIVEQPAPTAMTTAATITVGALATQMITGTQSSGATVAYTLPTGAVLDAGVDLAIGQGFDFSLINLSAAAADTITLTANTGITIVGEPIVQASHSSTGEVMGASGLFRIRKTAAGTFVCYRIA
;
A
#
# COMPACT_ATOMS: atom_id res chain seq x y z
N MET A 1 -9.10 -15.62 -7.35
CA MET A 1 -8.38 -14.47 -7.97
C MET A 1 -7.66 -15.00 -9.20
N THR A 2 -8.02 -14.52 -10.37
CA THR A 2 -7.32 -14.88 -11.61
C THR A 2 -6.01 -14.09 -11.69
N ALA A 3 -4.97 -14.68 -12.28
CA ALA A 3 -3.75 -13.94 -12.58
C ALA A 3 -4.05 -12.76 -13.52
N PRO A 4 -3.29 -11.65 -13.47
CA PRO A 4 -3.46 -10.55 -14.42
C PRO A 4 -3.34 -11.06 -15.86
N GLN A 5 -4.23 -10.58 -16.72
CA GLN A 5 -4.22 -10.86 -18.15
C GLN A 5 -3.96 -9.56 -18.91
N ILE A 6 -3.55 -9.65 -20.17
CA ILE A 6 -3.14 -8.49 -20.96
C ILE A 6 -3.97 -8.42 -22.25
N VAL A 7 -4.49 -7.22 -22.54
CA VAL A 7 -4.96 -6.83 -23.86
C VAL A 7 -3.82 -6.06 -24.53
N TYR A 8 -3.34 -6.56 -25.68
CA TYR A 8 -2.22 -5.94 -26.39
C TYR A 8 -2.60 -4.58 -26.98
N SER A 9 -1.60 -3.75 -27.21
CA SER A 9 -1.77 -2.42 -27.81
C SER A 9 -2.56 -2.47 -29.14
N ASN A 10 -3.47 -1.51 -29.32
CA ASN A 10 -4.42 -1.44 -30.44
C ASN A 10 -5.32 -2.67 -30.61
N GLY A 11 -5.42 -3.52 -29.58
CA GLY A 11 -6.29 -4.69 -29.57
C GLY A 11 -7.58 -4.47 -28.79
N SER A 12 -8.49 -5.42 -28.90
CA SER A 12 -9.66 -5.50 -28.04
C SER A 12 -9.90 -6.93 -27.58
N LEU A 13 -10.49 -7.08 -26.40
CA LEU A 13 -10.79 -8.38 -25.82
C LEU A 13 -12.16 -8.35 -25.13
N ASP A 14 -12.98 -9.35 -25.43
CA ASP A 14 -14.28 -9.56 -24.77
C ASP A 14 -14.09 -10.55 -23.59
N ILE A 15 -14.50 -10.12 -22.41
CA ILE A 15 -14.26 -10.82 -21.15
C ILE A 15 -15.60 -11.13 -20.51
N SER A 16 -15.86 -12.40 -20.21
CA SER A 16 -17.04 -12.79 -19.43
C SER A 16 -16.73 -12.57 -17.94
N VAL A 17 -17.48 -11.68 -17.29
CA VAL A 17 -17.39 -11.37 -15.87
C VAL A 17 -18.56 -12.00 -15.15
N ALA A 18 -18.30 -12.80 -14.11
CA ALA A 18 -19.35 -13.49 -13.35
C ALA A 18 -20.22 -12.50 -12.56
N ALA A 19 -21.39 -12.94 -12.16
CA ALA A 19 -22.23 -12.18 -11.23
C ALA A 19 -21.50 -11.97 -9.90
N SER A 20 -21.63 -10.80 -9.33
CA SER A 20 -20.92 -10.31 -8.13
C SER A 20 -19.44 -10.01 -8.31
N ASP A 21 -18.85 -10.30 -9.46
CA ASP A 21 -17.47 -9.93 -9.75
C ASP A 21 -17.37 -8.49 -10.26
N LYS A 22 -16.16 -7.94 -10.10
CA LYS A 22 -15.73 -6.66 -10.68
C LYS A 22 -14.70 -6.92 -11.76
N ILE A 23 -14.45 -5.92 -12.59
CA ILE A 23 -13.29 -5.88 -13.47
C ILE A 23 -12.44 -4.65 -13.11
N THR A 24 -11.14 -4.85 -13.01
CA THR A 24 -10.16 -3.77 -12.87
C THR A 24 -9.21 -3.84 -14.05
N ALA A 25 -8.92 -2.69 -14.64
CA ALA A 25 -8.00 -2.55 -15.75
C ALA A 25 -7.06 -1.37 -15.52
N SER A 26 -5.82 -1.49 -15.98
CA SER A 26 -4.81 -0.43 -15.90
C SER A 26 -3.87 -0.47 -17.10
N SER A 27 -3.36 0.69 -17.50
CA SER A 27 -2.49 0.87 -18.66
C SER A 27 -1.49 2.01 -18.43
N ALA A 28 -0.49 2.08 -19.31
CA ALA A 28 0.39 3.25 -19.42
C ALA A 28 -0.18 4.36 -20.33
N GLY A 29 -1.33 4.13 -20.97
CA GLY A 29 -1.97 5.08 -21.87
C GLY A 29 -3.49 4.89 -21.92
N PRO A 30 -4.20 5.70 -22.75
CA PRO A 30 -5.64 5.68 -22.84
C PRO A 30 -6.21 4.33 -23.29
N PHE A 31 -7.39 3.98 -22.76
CA PHE A 31 -8.17 2.81 -23.17
C PHE A 31 -9.66 3.02 -22.92
N LYS A 32 -10.51 2.16 -23.49
CA LYS A 32 -11.96 2.20 -23.30
C LYS A 32 -12.49 0.89 -22.74
N VAL A 33 -13.53 1.00 -21.94
CA VAL A 33 -14.23 -0.14 -21.34
C VAL A 33 -15.70 -0.07 -21.72
N TRP A 34 -16.23 -1.16 -22.30
CA TRP A 34 -17.59 -1.28 -22.78
C TRP A 34 -18.29 -2.43 -22.07
N LYS A 35 -19.60 -2.32 -21.95
CA LYS A 35 -20.48 -3.39 -21.45
C LYS A 35 -21.42 -3.82 -22.56
N GLN A 36 -21.56 -5.13 -22.77
CA GLN A 36 -22.59 -5.65 -23.68
C GLN A 36 -23.97 -5.50 -23.05
N VAL A 37 -24.89 -4.89 -23.79
CA VAL A 37 -26.29 -4.69 -23.40
C VAL A 37 -27.14 -5.73 -24.12
N GLY A 38 -28.10 -6.33 -23.38
CA GLY A 38 -29.01 -7.31 -23.96
C GLY A 38 -28.44 -8.71 -24.18
N TYR A 39 -27.30 -9.01 -23.54
CA TYR A 39 -26.77 -10.38 -23.50
C TYR A 39 -27.78 -11.34 -22.81
N PRO A 40 -28.02 -12.57 -23.34
CA PRO A 40 -27.41 -13.16 -24.53
C PRO A 40 -28.16 -12.87 -25.85
N ASN A 41 -29.24 -12.10 -25.83
CA ASN A 41 -30.21 -12.04 -26.95
C ASN A 41 -29.93 -10.92 -27.98
N GLN A 42 -29.02 -9.98 -27.67
CA GLN A 42 -28.63 -8.89 -28.59
C GLN A 42 -27.11 -8.75 -28.64
N PRO A 43 -26.43 -9.57 -29.43
CA PRO A 43 -24.97 -9.73 -29.34
C PRO A 43 -24.13 -8.51 -29.78
N ASN A 44 -24.73 -7.49 -30.38
CA ASN A 44 -24.01 -6.37 -30.97
C ASN A 44 -24.28 -5.01 -30.31
N SER A 45 -24.94 -4.97 -29.15
CA SER A 45 -25.21 -3.73 -28.45
C SER A 45 -24.19 -3.51 -27.34
N TRP A 46 -23.42 -2.44 -27.46
CA TRP A 46 -22.39 -2.05 -26.49
C TRP A 46 -22.73 -0.69 -25.89
N THR A 47 -22.54 -0.58 -24.58
CA THR A 47 -22.60 0.70 -23.86
C THR A 47 -21.22 1.01 -23.31
N LEU A 48 -20.71 2.20 -23.59
CA LEU A 48 -19.46 2.69 -23.01
C LEU A 48 -19.64 2.81 -21.49
N LEU A 49 -18.80 2.13 -20.73
CA LEU A 49 -18.74 2.27 -19.29
C LEU A 49 -17.80 3.41 -18.91
N ASP A 50 -16.65 3.48 -19.57
CA ASP A 50 -15.67 4.52 -19.32
C ASP A 50 -14.72 4.70 -20.50
N SER A 51 -14.22 5.93 -20.68
CA SER A 51 -13.11 6.29 -21.54
C SER A 51 -12.01 6.86 -20.67
N VAL A 52 -10.99 6.05 -20.42
CA VAL A 52 -9.89 6.37 -19.50
C VAL A 52 -8.82 7.15 -20.27
N ASP A 53 -9.01 8.46 -20.37
CA ASP A 53 -8.22 9.35 -21.25
C ASP A 53 -7.12 10.14 -20.50
N SER A 54 -7.06 10.04 -19.18
CA SER A 54 -6.08 10.76 -18.34
C SER A 54 -5.45 9.85 -17.28
N ALA A 55 -4.23 10.18 -16.88
CA ALA A 55 -3.53 9.46 -15.81
C ALA A 55 -4.18 9.74 -14.43
N PRO A 56 -4.19 8.74 -13.51
CA PRO A 56 -3.73 7.37 -13.74
C PRO A 56 -4.70 6.62 -14.65
N TYR A 57 -4.19 5.98 -15.71
CA TYR A 57 -5.01 5.22 -16.65
C TYR A 57 -5.47 3.91 -15.99
N ALA A 58 -6.46 4.02 -15.12
CA ALA A 58 -7.02 2.92 -14.34
C ALA A 58 -8.54 2.98 -14.28
N TYR A 59 -9.18 1.82 -14.29
CA TYR A 59 -10.63 1.64 -14.22
C TYR A 59 -10.98 0.50 -13.26
N THR A 60 -12.00 0.70 -12.44
CA THR A 60 -12.60 -0.35 -11.61
C THR A 60 -14.12 -0.26 -11.69
N SER A 61 -14.77 -1.35 -12.11
CA SER A 61 -16.24 -1.39 -12.16
C SER A 61 -16.85 -1.56 -10.77
N ALA A 62 -18.13 -1.20 -10.63
CA ALA A 62 -18.98 -1.80 -9.60
C ALA A 62 -19.12 -3.30 -9.84
N ALA A 63 -19.53 -4.06 -8.81
CA ALA A 63 -19.86 -5.46 -8.99
C ALA A 63 -21.05 -5.62 -9.93
N PHE A 64 -20.98 -6.56 -10.88
CA PHE A 64 -22.05 -6.82 -11.82
C PHE A 64 -23.16 -7.64 -11.15
N SER A 65 -24.41 -7.27 -11.35
CA SER A 65 -25.56 -7.98 -10.79
C SER A 65 -25.86 -9.32 -11.48
N ALA A 66 -25.32 -9.51 -12.69
CA ALA A 66 -25.47 -10.73 -13.49
C ALA A 66 -24.20 -10.97 -14.31
N VAL A 67 -24.06 -12.16 -14.86
CA VAL A 67 -23.00 -12.46 -15.84
C VAL A 67 -23.05 -11.42 -16.95
N THR A 68 -21.92 -10.77 -17.20
CA THR A 68 -21.80 -9.64 -18.12
C THR A 68 -20.58 -9.82 -19.01
N VAL A 69 -20.72 -9.50 -20.29
CA VAL A 69 -19.55 -9.41 -21.19
C VAL A 69 -19.06 -7.96 -21.20
N VAL A 70 -17.80 -7.80 -20.87
CA VAL A 70 -17.09 -6.52 -20.89
C VAL A 70 -16.04 -6.57 -21.98
N ARG A 71 -15.97 -5.52 -22.80
CA ARG A 71 -14.89 -5.33 -23.78
C ARG A 71 -13.92 -4.28 -23.29
N ILE A 72 -12.64 -4.60 -23.37
CA ILE A 72 -11.55 -3.63 -23.20
C ILE A 72 -10.95 -3.37 -24.58
N GLU A 73 -10.89 -2.10 -24.97
CA GLU A 73 -10.21 -1.61 -26.18
C GLU A 73 -8.95 -0.86 -25.75
N ALA A 74 -7.79 -1.47 -26.00
CA ALA A 74 -6.50 -0.87 -25.72
C ALA A 74 -6.17 0.17 -26.79
N GLY A 75 -5.64 1.31 -26.37
CA GLY A 75 -5.01 2.30 -27.24
C GLY A 75 -3.59 1.89 -27.65
N ALA A 76 -2.68 2.84 -27.69
CA ALA A 76 -1.28 2.58 -28.06
C ALA A 76 -0.49 1.77 -27.02
N SER A 77 -1.03 1.61 -25.80
CA SER A 77 -0.40 0.86 -24.71
C SER A 77 -1.20 -0.40 -24.38
N GLU A 78 -0.51 -1.40 -23.85
CA GLU A 78 -1.15 -2.62 -23.35
C GLU A 78 -2.01 -2.32 -22.11
N VAL A 79 -3.10 -3.06 -21.94
CA VAL A 79 -3.99 -2.97 -20.79
C VAL A 79 -3.92 -4.26 -19.98
N ALA A 80 -3.45 -4.20 -18.76
CA ALA A 80 -3.55 -5.29 -17.81
C ALA A 80 -4.93 -5.28 -17.15
N TYR A 81 -5.57 -6.44 -17.00
CA TYR A 81 -6.86 -6.55 -16.32
C TYR A 81 -6.98 -7.78 -15.43
N GLN A 82 -7.91 -7.71 -14.49
CA GLN A 82 -8.29 -8.80 -13.59
C GLN A 82 -9.80 -8.80 -13.36
N THR A 83 -10.35 -9.97 -13.05
CA THR A 83 -11.74 -10.12 -12.63
C THR A 83 -11.83 -10.88 -11.32
N GLY A 84 -12.84 -10.59 -10.49
CA GLY A 84 -13.09 -11.27 -9.22
C GLY A 84 -13.91 -10.44 -8.24
N THR A 85 -14.33 -11.06 -7.15
CA THR A 85 -15.11 -10.40 -6.07
C THR A 85 -14.28 -9.38 -5.30
N SER A 86 -12.97 -9.60 -5.18
CA SER A 86 -12.00 -8.66 -4.60
C SER A 86 -10.87 -8.49 -5.58
N VAL A 87 -11.03 -7.55 -6.49
CA VAL A 87 -9.94 -7.12 -7.37
C VAL A 87 -9.05 -6.22 -6.51
N LEU A 88 -7.81 -6.60 -6.34
CA LEU A 88 -6.81 -5.71 -5.77
C LEU A 88 -6.68 -4.53 -6.73
N GLU A 89 -6.96 -3.34 -6.24
CA GLU A 89 -6.64 -2.12 -6.98
C GLU A 89 -5.19 -2.22 -7.44
N SER A 90 -4.97 -1.86 -8.71
CA SER A 90 -3.69 -2.02 -9.39
C SER A 90 -2.51 -1.62 -8.50
N MET A 91 -1.64 -2.57 -8.20
CA MET A 91 -0.43 -2.35 -7.39
C MET A 91 0.65 -1.50 -8.12
N LEU A 92 0.30 -0.76 -9.17
CA LEU A 92 1.30 -0.11 -10.02
C LEU A 92 1.70 1.30 -9.60
N ILE A 93 0.94 1.95 -8.72
CA ILE A 93 1.34 3.23 -8.13
C ILE A 93 0.97 3.19 -6.65
N VAL A 94 1.93 2.91 -5.80
CA VAL A 94 1.80 3.21 -4.37
C VAL A 94 2.03 4.71 -4.24
N GLU A 95 0.97 5.47 -4.04
CA GLU A 95 1.12 6.85 -3.59
C GLU A 95 1.69 6.81 -2.17
N GLN A 96 2.97 7.10 -2.06
CA GLN A 96 3.66 7.18 -0.78
C GLN A 96 3.40 8.56 -0.19
N PRO A 97 2.65 8.69 0.92
CA PRO A 97 2.51 9.96 1.62
C PRO A 97 3.86 10.53 2.02
N ALA A 98 3.96 11.85 2.13
CA ALA A 98 5.18 12.48 2.61
C ALA A 98 5.60 11.86 3.97
N PRO A 99 6.89 11.55 4.19
CA PRO A 99 7.36 11.01 5.45
C PRO A 99 7.02 11.92 6.62
N THR A 100 6.64 11.34 7.75
CA THR A 100 6.47 12.10 8.99
C THR A 100 7.83 12.37 9.62
N ALA A 101 8.20 13.64 9.78
CA ALA A 101 9.44 14.05 10.41
C ALA A 101 9.26 14.21 11.94
N MET A 102 10.19 13.63 12.72
CA MET A 102 10.26 13.77 14.17
C MET A 102 11.64 14.25 14.58
N THR A 103 11.71 15.26 15.45
CA THR A 103 12.98 15.88 15.90
C THR A 103 13.22 15.76 17.40
N THR A 104 12.26 15.23 18.14
CA THR A 104 12.31 15.08 19.60
C THR A 104 11.66 13.76 20.02
N ALA A 105 11.94 13.32 21.25
CA ALA A 105 11.25 12.19 21.85
C ALA A 105 9.74 12.45 21.88
N ALA A 106 8.97 11.54 21.30
CA ALA A 106 7.50 11.65 21.25
C ALA A 106 6.85 10.30 21.00
N THR A 107 5.54 10.24 21.25
CA THR A 107 4.72 9.10 20.83
C THR A 107 4.38 9.24 19.35
N ILE A 108 4.67 8.20 18.58
CA ILE A 108 4.30 8.10 17.17
C ILE A 108 2.77 8.04 17.09
N THR A 109 2.18 8.89 16.28
CA THR A 109 0.73 8.87 16.06
C THR A 109 0.34 7.79 15.05
N VAL A 110 -0.91 7.35 15.05
CA VAL A 110 -1.42 6.42 14.03
C VAL A 110 -1.30 7.04 12.63
N GLY A 111 -1.55 8.36 12.51
CA GLY A 111 -1.35 9.07 11.24
C GLY A 111 0.09 9.04 10.74
N ALA A 112 1.08 9.13 11.64
CA ALA A 112 2.49 8.98 11.29
C ALA A 112 2.81 7.55 10.82
N LEU A 113 2.25 6.52 11.46
CA LEU A 113 2.40 5.13 11.03
C LEU A 113 1.74 4.90 9.65
N ALA A 114 0.63 5.57 9.38
CA ALA A 114 -0.07 5.49 8.10
C ALA A 114 0.74 6.04 6.92
N THR A 115 1.73 6.93 7.17
CA THR A 115 2.67 7.35 6.12
C THR A 115 3.66 6.25 5.74
N GLN A 116 3.76 5.17 6.51
CA GLN A 116 4.69 4.05 6.34
C GLN A 116 6.17 4.44 6.35
N MET A 117 6.47 5.73 6.50
CA MET A 117 7.83 6.24 6.57
C MET A 117 7.94 7.35 7.60
N ILE A 118 8.79 7.15 8.59
CA ILE A 118 9.07 8.11 9.66
C ILE A 118 10.55 8.46 9.58
N THR A 119 10.86 9.75 9.57
CA THR A 119 12.23 10.23 9.61
C THR A 119 12.51 10.89 10.95
N GLY A 120 13.68 10.63 11.49
CA GLY A 120 14.14 11.25 12.73
C GLY A 120 15.45 12.00 12.54
N THR A 121 15.54 13.21 13.08
CA THR A 121 16.78 13.97 13.11
C THR A 121 17.06 14.35 14.55
N GLN A 122 18.22 13.92 15.08
CA GLN A 122 18.61 14.17 16.47
C GLN A 122 19.70 15.24 16.53
N SER A 123 19.80 15.88 17.68
CA SER A 123 20.94 16.73 17.98
C SER A 123 22.14 15.86 18.35
N SER A 124 23.34 16.33 18.06
CA SER A 124 24.60 15.62 18.24
C SER A 124 24.75 14.96 19.63
N GLY A 125 25.04 13.66 19.62
CA GLY A 125 25.29 12.87 20.83
C GLY A 125 24.02 12.40 21.57
N ALA A 126 22.83 12.50 20.97
CA ALA A 126 21.59 12.16 21.63
C ALA A 126 21.04 10.77 21.23
N THR A 127 20.60 10.03 22.24
CA THR A 127 19.69 8.89 22.04
C THR A 127 18.26 9.35 22.29
N VAL A 128 17.37 9.11 21.32
CA VAL A 128 15.97 9.54 21.41
C VAL A 128 15.04 8.34 21.34
N ALA A 129 14.03 8.34 22.21
CA ALA A 129 12.99 7.33 22.22
C ALA A 129 11.77 7.79 21.40
N TYR A 130 11.40 7.03 20.40
CA TYR A 130 10.11 7.13 19.71
C TYR A 130 9.19 6.02 20.21
N THR A 131 8.16 6.42 20.95
CA THR A 131 7.25 5.47 21.58
C THR A 131 6.10 5.14 20.65
N LEU A 132 5.80 3.87 20.45
CA LEU A 132 4.60 3.45 19.68
C LEU A 132 3.32 3.94 20.37
N PRO A 133 2.22 4.15 19.65
CA PRO A 133 0.91 4.41 20.28
C PRO A 133 0.52 3.24 21.19
N THR A 134 -0.43 3.42 22.08
CA THR A 134 -0.99 2.26 22.80
C THR A 134 -1.71 1.34 21.83
N GLY A 135 -1.76 0.03 22.17
CA GLY A 135 -2.49 -0.94 21.36
C GLY A 135 -3.96 -0.56 21.18
N ALA A 136 -4.61 0.02 22.18
CA ALA A 136 -6.00 0.50 22.08
C ALA A 136 -6.14 1.65 21.08
N VAL A 137 -5.23 2.62 21.09
CA VAL A 137 -5.22 3.76 20.12
C VAL A 137 -4.94 3.26 18.73
N LEU A 138 -4.02 2.31 18.58
CA LEU A 138 -3.71 1.72 17.29
C LEU A 138 -4.91 0.92 16.75
N ASP A 139 -5.56 0.12 17.59
CA ASP A 139 -6.73 -0.68 17.21
C ASP A 139 -7.93 0.17 16.76
N ALA A 140 -8.10 1.33 17.38
CA ALA A 140 -9.15 2.28 17.00
C ALA A 140 -8.82 3.05 15.69
N GLY A 141 -7.54 3.18 15.35
CA GLY A 141 -7.10 3.98 14.20
C GLY A 141 -6.75 3.19 12.95
N VAL A 142 -6.70 1.85 13.03
CA VAL A 142 -6.44 0.97 11.88
C VAL A 142 -7.48 -0.16 11.82
N ASP A 143 -8.00 -0.41 10.62
CA ASP A 143 -8.95 -1.50 10.40
C ASP A 143 -8.21 -2.80 10.06
N LEU A 144 -7.67 -3.46 11.09
CA LEU A 144 -6.97 -4.74 10.96
C LEU A 144 -7.73 -5.87 11.62
N ALA A 145 -7.91 -6.97 10.90
CA ALA A 145 -8.32 -8.25 11.49
C ALA A 145 -7.15 -8.87 12.27
N ILE A 146 -7.46 -9.74 13.25
CA ILE A 146 -6.45 -10.53 13.97
C ILE A 146 -5.60 -11.32 12.95
N GLY A 147 -4.29 -11.23 13.07
CA GLY A 147 -3.33 -11.86 12.15
C GLY A 147 -2.85 -10.95 11.02
N GLN A 148 -3.54 -9.86 10.72
CA GLN A 148 -3.10 -8.86 9.75
C GLN A 148 -2.08 -7.88 10.36
N GLY A 149 -1.37 -7.18 9.49
CA GLY A 149 -0.38 -6.19 9.89
C GLY A 149 0.04 -5.30 8.73
N PHE A 150 0.88 -4.33 9.04
CA PHE A 150 1.47 -3.41 8.08
C PHE A 150 2.93 -3.12 8.44
N ASP A 151 3.67 -2.65 7.44
CA ASP A 151 5.08 -2.30 7.57
C ASP A 151 5.25 -0.79 7.64
N PHE A 152 6.29 -0.35 8.36
CA PHE A 152 6.77 1.02 8.31
C PHE A 152 8.29 1.06 8.44
N SER A 153 8.89 2.07 7.83
CA SER A 153 10.32 2.35 7.92
C SER A 153 10.58 3.48 8.90
N LEU A 154 11.59 3.32 9.74
CA LEU A 154 12.12 4.36 10.59
C LEU A 154 13.54 4.70 10.11
N ILE A 155 13.74 5.95 9.68
CA ILE A 155 15.00 6.42 9.09
C ILE A 155 15.61 7.44 10.02
N ASN A 156 16.86 7.21 10.42
CA ASN A 156 17.63 8.15 11.22
C ASN A 156 18.47 9.04 10.29
N LEU A 157 18.11 10.31 10.19
CA LEU A 157 18.79 11.30 9.33
C LEU A 157 19.95 12.02 10.03
N SER A 158 20.26 11.67 11.28
CA SER A 158 21.34 12.28 12.04
C SER A 158 22.70 11.90 11.46
N ALA A 159 23.65 12.82 11.54
CA ALA A 159 24.99 12.64 10.99
C ALA A 159 26.03 12.19 12.01
N ALA A 160 25.76 12.25 13.31
CA ALA A 160 26.71 11.85 14.35
C ALA A 160 26.50 10.39 14.76
N ALA A 161 27.57 9.61 14.84
CA ALA A 161 27.55 8.17 15.17
C ALA A 161 26.83 7.84 16.47
N ALA A 162 26.88 8.75 17.44
CA ALA A 162 26.25 8.57 18.75
C ALA A 162 24.73 8.85 18.74
N ASP A 163 24.21 9.41 17.66
CA ASP A 163 22.79 9.73 17.54
C ASP A 163 22.01 8.48 17.18
N THR A 164 21.22 7.97 18.10
CA THR A 164 20.40 6.77 17.88
C THR A 164 18.94 7.05 18.12
N ILE A 165 18.08 6.36 17.40
CA ILE A 165 16.64 6.34 17.65
C ILE A 165 16.28 4.97 18.21
N THR A 166 15.67 4.96 19.40
CA THR A 166 15.15 3.73 20.00
C THR A 166 13.65 3.69 19.86
N LEU A 167 13.11 2.72 19.15
CA LEU A 167 11.68 2.45 19.12
C LEU A 167 11.26 1.82 20.45
N THR A 168 10.30 2.42 21.13
CA THR A 168 9.86 1.99 22.46
C THR A 168 8.43 1.45 22.41
N ALA A 169 8.22 0.32 23.06
CA ALA A 169 6.88 -0.26 23.21
C ALA A 169 5.98 0.61 24.09
N ASN A 170 4.67 0.46 23.93
CA ASN A 170 3.65 1.04 24.79
C ASN A 170 2.65 -0.04 25.20
N THR A 171 1.74 0.31 26.12
CA THR A 171 0.69 -0.61 26.58
C THR A 171 -0.03 -1.29 25.43
N GLY A 172 -0.11 -2.63 25.47
CA GLY A 172 -0.73 -3.43 24.41
C GLY A 172 0.16 -3.70 23.20
N ILE A 173 1.44 -3.26 23.20
CA ILE A 173 2.38 -3.55 22.13
C ILE A 173 3.66 -4.18 22.70
N THR A 174 4.14 -5.25 22.08
CA THR A 174 5.44 -5.87 22.37
C THR A 174 6.36 -5.68 21.16
N ILE A 175 7.64 -5.34 21.39
CA ILE A 175 8.65 -5.27 20.33
C ILE A 175 9.50 -6.54 20.36
N VAL A 176 9.74 -7.11 19.19
CA VAL A 176 10.59 -8.29 18.96
C VAL A 176 11.70 -7.91 17.98
N GLY A 177 12.93 -8.17 18.35
CA GLY A 177 14.13 -7.78 17.62
C GLY A 177 14.77 -6.50 18.17
N GLU A 178 15.84 -6.03 17.51
CA GLU A 178 16.60 -4.84 17.93
C GLU A 178 15.80 -3.55 17.64
N PRO A 179 15.42 -2.75 18.65
CA PRO A 179 14.61 -1.56 18.42
C PRO A 179 15.43 -0.32 18.06
N ILE A 180 16.76 -0.40 18.01
CA ILE A 180 17.65 0.74 17.81
C ILE A 180 17.91 0.94 16.30
N VAL A 181 17.74 2.17 15.84
CA VAL A 181 18.13 2.62 14.49
C VAL A 181 19.32 3.58 14.66
N GLN A 182 20.48 3.13 14.19
CA GLN A 182 21.72 3.89 14.22
C GLN A 182 21.68 5.07 13.25
N ALA A 183 22.49 6.10 13.50
CA ALA A 183 22.68 7.18 12.55
C ALA A 183 23.45 6.70 11.31
N SER A 184 23.24 7.37 10.19
CA SER A 184 24.09 7.21 8.99
C SER A 184 25.43 7.87 9.24
N HIS A 185 26.40 7.11 9.76
CA HIS A 185 27.72 7.62 10.07
C HIS A 185 28.80 6.88 9.30
N SER A 186 29.68 7.63 8.64
CA SER A 186 30.91 7.13 8.05
C SER A 186 32.10 7.81 8.70
N SER A 187 32.64 7.25 9.79
CA SER A 187 33.91 7.72 10.34
C SER A 187 35.13 7.01 9.73
N THR A 188 34.92 5.84 9.12
CA THR A 188 35.99 4.97 8.61
C THR A 188 35.66 4.33 7.27
N GLY A 189 34.68 4.86 6.53
CA GLY A 189 34.23 4.27 5.27
C GLY A 189 33.18 3.16 5.43
N GLU A 190 32.78 2.82 6.64
CA GLU A 190 31.67 1.89 6.87
C GLU A 190 30.35 2.67 6.93
N VAL A 191 29.44 2.36 6.01
CA VAL A 191 28.07 2.88 6.02
C VAL A 191 27.23 1.98 6.92
N MET A 192 26.95 2.42 8.14
CA MET A 192 25.98 1.75 8.98
C MET A 192 24.57 2.11 8.53
N GLY A 193 23.66 1.15 8.53
CA GLY A 193 22.29 1.35 8.07
C GLY A 193 21.54 2.39 8.90
N ALA A 194 21.16 3.49 8.25
CA ALA A 194 20.39 4.58 8.84
C ALA A 194 18.90 4.28 8.96
N SER A 195 18.46 3.06 8.70
CA SER A 195 17.03 2.70 8.68
C SER A 195 16.76 1.36 9.34
N GLY A 196 15.54 1.21 9.82
CA GLY A 196 14.98 -0.05 10.28
C GLY A 196 13.60 -0.25 9.65
N LEU A 197 13.36 -1.45 9.16
CA LEU A 197 12.04 -1.88 8.69
C LEU A 197 11.34 -2.65 9.81
N PHE A 198 10.14 -2.22 10.17
CA PHE A 198 9.33 -2.80 11.22
C PHE A 198 7.97 -3.25 10.69
N ARG A 199 7.46 -4.35 11.22
CA ARG A 199 6.11 -4.86 10.96
C ARG A 199 5.30 -4.87 12.24
N ILE A 200 4.15 -4.21 12.24
CA ILE A 200 3.16 -4.30 13.31
C ILE A 200 2.10 -5.32 12.89
N ARG A 201 1.85 -6.32 13.76
CA ARG A 201 0.84 -7.36 13.54
C ARG A 201 -0.14 -7.39 14.72
N LYS A 202 -1.44 -7.38 14.41
CA LYS A 202 -2.50 -7.53 15.42
C LYS A 202 -2.58 -8.98 15.89
N THR A 203 -2.54 -9.21 17.20
CA THR A 203 -2.62 -10.55 17.82
C THR A 203 -3.94 -10.78 18.56
N ALA A 204 -4.53 -9.71 19.11
CA ALA A 204 -5.84 -9.69 19.73
C ALA A 204 -6.40 -8.25 19.69
N ALA A 205 -7.62 -8.04 20.15
CA ALA A 205 -8.19 -6.69 20.31
C ALA A 205 -7.29 -5.86 21.22
N GLY A 206 -6.87 -4.68 20.77
CA GLY A 206 -5.95 -3.78 21.46
C GLY A 206 -4.56 -4.34 21.73
N THR A 207 -4.17 -5.45 21.10
CA THR A 207 -2.87 -6.11 21.34
C THR A 207 -2.13 -6.38 20.03
N PHE A 208 -0.86 -5.96 19.99
CA PHE A 208 -0.02 -6.03 18.79
C PHE A 208 1.40 -6.50 19.13
N VAL A 209 2.07 -7.03 18.12
CA VAL A 209 3.51 -7.31 18.18
C VAL A 209 4.18 -6.54 17.03
N CYS A 210 5.23 -5.81 17.36
CA CYS A 210 6.07 -5.09 16.41
C CYS A 210 7.37 -5.87 16.22
N TYR A 211 7.61 -6.35 15.02
CA TYR A 211 8.82 -7.08 14.66
C TYR A 211 9.79 -6.17 13.93
N ARG A 212 11.09 -6.19 14.28
CA ARG A 212 12.12 -5.70 13.39
C ARG A 212 12.38 -6.72 12.29
N ILE A 213 12.28 -6.32 11.03
CA ILE A 213 12.47 -7.20 9.87
C ILE A 213 13.85 -7.01 9.25
N ALA A 214 14.35 -5.75 9.22
CA ALA A 214 15.67 -5.39 8.71
C ALA A 214 16.17 -4.08 9.35
#